data_8d3ba43213acbd12c11954e9d0b596f5
#
_entry.id   8d3ba43213acbd12c11954e9d0b596f5
#
_cell.length_a   1.000
_cell.length_b   1.000
_cell.length_c   1.000
_cell.angle_alpha   90.00
_cell.angle_beta   90.00
_cell.angle_gamma   90.00
#
_symmetry.space_group_name_H-M   'P 1'
#
loop_
_entity.id
_entity.type
_entity.pdbx_description
1 polymer ?
#
loop_
_entity_poly.entity_id
_entity_poly.type
_entity_poly.pdbx_seq_one_letter_code
_entity_poly.pdbx_strand_id
1 'polypeptide(L)'
;MDFFLKNLRDTLDAINKLIDNKVYRVDTKRIRRCNNVKSSNRSKINFIWRSLDCLEKEGILEINGSFHPKTYNITQKNKLDVDKIIGDVIKNRDY
;
A
#
# COMPACT_ATOMS: atom_id res chain seq x y z
N MET A 1 4.52 12.21 -15.26
CA MET A 1 3.77 11.28 -14.41
C MET A 1 4.57 10.97 -13.17
N ASP A 2 3.96 11.03 -12.02
CA ASP A 2 4.63 10.71 -10.75
C ASP A 2 4.65 9.20 -10.54
N PHE A 3 5.84 8.62 -10.55
CA PHE A 3 6.01 7.17 -10.36
C PHE A 3 5.54 6.71 -8.98
N PHE A 4 5.71 7.55 -7.97
CA PHE A 4 5.25 7.21 -6.62
C PHE A 4 3.71 7.09 -6.60
N LEU A 5 3.00 8.06 -7.16
CA LEU A 5 1.53 8.04 -7.17
C LEU A 5 0.99 6.87 -7.98
N LYS A 6 1.64 6.53 -9.09
CA LYS A 6 1.26 5.36 -9.87
C LYS A 6 1.41 4.08 -9.04
N ASN A 7 2.53 3.93 -8.35
CA ASN A 7 2.77 2.76 -7.51
C ASN A 7 1.86 2.74 -6.29
N LEU A 8 1.52 3.91 -5.74
CA LEU A 8 0.55 4.01 -4.66
C LEU A 8 -0.82 3.51 -5.11
N ARG A 9 -1.27 3.89 -6.30
CA ARG A 9 -2.52 3.40 -6.89
C ARG A 9 -2.49 1.88 -7.04
N ASP A 10 -1.41 1.34 -7.60
CA ASP A 10 -1.27 -0.10 -7.78
C ASP A 10 -1.30 -0.83 -6.42
N THR A 11 -0.69 -0.25 -5.41
CA THR A 11 -0.70 -0.80 -4.05
C THR A 11 -2.10 -0.78 -3.45
N LEU A 12 -2.84 0.33 -3.63
CA LEU A 12 -4.22 0.42 -3.16
C LEU A 12 -5.14 -0.57 -3.86
N ASP A 13 -4.96 -0.76 -5.17
CA ASP A 13 -5.72 -1.76 -5.92
C ASP A 13 -5.44 -3.17 -5.40
N ALA A 14 -4.18 -3.47 -5.08
CA ALA A 14 -3.80 -4.76 -4.50
C ALA A 14 -4.43 -4.95 -3.12
N ILE A 15 -4.43 -3.91 -2.29
CA ILE A 15 -5.07 -3.95 -0.97
C ILE A 15 -6.57 -4.23 -1.12
N ASN A 16 -7.22 -3.61 -2.08
CA ASN A 16 -8.64 -3.85 -2.35
C ASN A 16 -8.91 -5.30 -2.76
N LYS A 17 -8.01 -5.91 -3.54
CA LYS A 17 -8.11 -7.34 -3.85
C LYS A 17 -8.00 -8.21 -2.60
N LEU A 18 -7.11 -7.84 -1.68
CA LEU A 18 -6.98 -8.55 -0.40
C LEU A 18 -8.25 -8.41 0.42
N ILE A 19 -8.83 -7.22 0.49
CA ILE A 19 -10.09 -6.99 1.20
C ILE A 19 -11.21 -7.84 0.60
N ASP A 20 -11.30 -7.92 -0.73
CA ASP A 20 -12.29 -8.78 -1.42
C ASP A 20 -12.14 -10.24 -1.01
N ASN A 21 -10.94 -10.68 -0.71
CA ASN A 21 -10.64 -12.05 -0.29
C ASN A 21 -10.64 -12.20 1.24
N LYS A 22 -11.12 -11.18 1.97
CA LYS A 22 -11.19 -11.15 3.43
C LYS A 22 -9.82 -11.28 4.09
N VAL A 23 -8.80 -10.75 3.46
CA VAL A 23 -7.43 -10.70 3.97
C VAL A 23 -7.16 -9.25 4.41
N TYR A 24 -6.94 -9.06 5.69
CA TYR A 24 -6.80 -7.73 6.29
C TYR A 24 -5.39 -7.46 6.81
N ARG A 25 -4.42 -8.22 6.37
CA ARG A 25 -3.00 -8.01 6.61
C ARG A 25 -2.27 -7.82 5.30
N VAL A 26 -1.26 -6.96 5.32
CA VAL A 26 -0.48 -6.66 4.13
C VAL A 26 0.97 -6.44 4.52
N ASP A 27 1.87 -6.84 3.62
CA ASP A 27 3.29 -6.54 3.69
C ASP A 27 3.82 -6.34 2.26
N THR A 28 5.07 -5.93 2.14
CA THR A 28 5.68 -5.69 0.83
C THR A 28 5.62 -6.94 -0.06
N LYS A 29 5.91 -8.10 0.53
CA LYS A 29 5.92 -9.37 -0.21
C LYS A 29 4.55 -9.70 -0.79
N ARG A 30 3.49 -9.46 -0.01
CA ARG A 30 2.12 -9.76 -0.45
C ARG A 30 1.69 -8.84 -1.59
N ILE A 31 2.00 -7.55 -1.50
CA ILE A 31 1.72 -6.60 -2.59
C ILE A 31 2.54 -6.96 -3.82
N ARG A 32 3.81 -7.30 -3.63
CA ARG A 32 4.68 -7.71 -4.74
C ARG A 32 4.08 -8.89 -5.51
N ARG A 33 3.57 -9.89 -4.78
CA ARG A 33 2.93 -11.06 -5.39
C ARG A 33 1.64 -10.70 -6.12
N CYS A 34 0.81 -9.84 -5.53
CA CYS A 34 -0.43 -9.40 -6.16
C CYS A 34 -0.17 -8.69 -7.48
N ASN A 35 0.91 -7.93 -7.57
CA ASN A 35 1.23 -7.11 -8.73
C ASN A 35 2.25 -7.75 -9.67
N ASN A 36 2.60 -9.02 -9.44
CA ASN A 36 3.57 -9.78 -10.24
C ASN A 36 4.92 -9.07 -10.36
N VAL A 37 5.38 -8.44 -9.30
CA VAL A 37 6.68 -7.78 -9.25
C VAL A 37 7.75 -8.78 -8.87
N LYS A 38 8.77 -8.93 -9.71
CA LYS A 38 9.87 -9.84 -9.45
C LYS A 38 10.71 -9.40 -8.26
N SER A 39 11.26 -10.36 -7.52
CA SER A 39 12.11 -10.06 -6.35
C SER A 39 13.38 -9.30 -6.72
N SER A 40 13.80 -9.36 -7.98
CA SER A 40 14.95 -8.61 -8.49
C SER A 40 14.61 -7.16 -8.85
N ASN A 41 13.33 -6.79 -8.93
CA ASN A 41 12.92 -5.44 -9.28
C ASN A 41 12.91 -4.54 -8.03
N ARG A 42 14.09 -4.10 -7.63
CA ARG A 42 14.28 -3.34 -6.40
C ARG A 42 13.61 -1.97 -6.43
N SER A 43 13.56 -1.32 -7.59
CA SER A 43 12.90 -0.02 -7.73
C SER A 43 11.41 -0.11 -7.40
N LYS A 44 10.71 -1.09 -7.96
CA LYS A 44 9.29 -1.28 -7.66
C LYS A 44 9.05 -1.71 -6.23
N ILE A 45 9.92 -2.55 -5.67
CA ILE A 45 9.83 -2.98 -4.28
C ILE A 45 9.96 -1.76 -3.36
N ASN A 46 10.90 -0.85 -3.64
CA ASN A 46 11.04 0.39 -2.89
C ASN A 46 9.78 1.25 -2.96
N PHE A 47 9.16 1.37 -4.13
CA PHE A 47 7.91 2.13 -4.26
C PHE A 47 6.77 1.50 -3.48
N ILE A 48 6.69 0.17 -3.46
CA ILE A 48 5.69 -0.55 -2.65
C ILE A 48 5.92 -0.24 -1.17
N TRP A 49 7.15 -0.35 -0.71
CA TRP A 49 7.50 -0.09 0.68
C TRP A 49 7.13 1.35 1.08
N ARG A 50 7.48 2.32 0.23
CA ARG A 50 7.14 3.73 0.47
C ARG A 50 5.64 3.97 0.45
N SER A 51 4.90 3.27 -0.41
CA SER A 51 3.45 3.35 -0.47
C SER A 51 2.81 2.84 0.82
N LEU A 52 3.27 1.70 1.34
CA LEU A 52 2.76 1.16 2.59
C LEU A 52 3.04 2.10 3.77
N ASP A 53 4.24 2.67 3.82
CA ASP A 53 4.61 3.65 4.85
C ASP A 53 3.72 4.89 4.78
N CYS A 54 3.45 5.38 3.57
CA CYS A 54 2.55 6.50 3.34
C CYS A 54 1.13 6.21 3.84
N LEU A 55 0.61 5.03 3.54
CA LEU A 55 -0.74 4.63 3.96
C LEU A 55 -0.83 4.45 5.47
N GLU A 56 0.24 4.03 6.13
CA GLU A 56 0.29 3.99 7.58
C GLU A 56 0.18 5.41 8.15
N LYS A 57 0.89 6.36 7.60
CA LYS A 57 0.81 7.76 8.03
C LYS A 57 -0.56 8.38 7.80
N GLU A 58 -1.28 7.92 6.77
CA GLU A 58 -2.64 8.38 6.48
C GLU A 58 -3.70 7.66 7.32
N GLY A 59 -3.30 6.74 8.20
CA GLY A 59 -4.21 6.01 9.08
C GLY A 59 -4.96 4.87 8.42
N ILE A 60 -4.64 4.52 7.18
CA ILE A 60 -5.29 3.44 6.44
C ILE A 60 -4.72 2.09 6.84
N LEU A 61 -3.45 2.07 7.21
CA LEU A 61 -2.76 0.88 7.71
C LEU A 61 -2.22 1.14 9.12
N GLU A 62 -2.14 0.08 9.92
CA GLU A 62 -1.52 0.12 11.24
C GLU A 62 -0.39 -0.91 11.29
N ILE A 63 0.74 -0.53 11.86
CA ILE A 63 1.86 -1.46 12.04
C ILE A 63 1.44 -2.56 13.01
N ASN A 64 1.66 -3.82 12.61
CA ASN A 64 1.31 -4.99 13.40
C ASN A 64 2.54 -5.49 14.18
N GLY A 65 2.98 -4.71 15.16
CA GLY A 65 3.91 -5.14 16.20
C GLY A 65 5.32 -5.55 15.82
N SER A 66 5.58 -5.91 14.56
CA SER A 66 6.89 -6.39 14.11
C SER A 66 7.49 -5.42 13.11
N PHE A 67 8.79 -5.16 13.24
CA PHE A 67 9.49 -4.28 12.31
C PHE A 67 10.32 -5.02 11.26
N HIS A 68 10.50 -6.33 11.39
CA HIS A 68 11.32 -7.09 10.46
C HIS A 68 10.73 -8.47 10.20
N PRO A 69 10.03 -8.66 9.07
CA PRO A 69 9.58 -7.64 8.12
C PRO A 69 8.41 -6.83 8.68
N LYS A 70 8.26 -5.60 8.23
CA LYS A 70 7.10 -4.80 8.61
C LYS A 70 5.83 -5.40 8.03
N THR A 71 4.87 -5.65 8.89
CA THR A 71 3.52 -6.06 8.50
C THR A 71 2.53 -5.04 8.99
N TYR A 72 1.43 -4.91 8.27
CA TYR A 72 0.41 -3.92 8.56
C TYR A 72 -0.96 -4.57 8.62
N ASN A 73 -1.80 -4.08 9.51
CA ASN A 73 -3.23 -4.41 9.51
C ASN A 73 -3.97 -3.36 8.70
N ILE A 74 -4.92 -3.80 7.88
CA ILE A 74 -5.81 -2.90 7.15
C ILE A 74 -6.89 -2.46 8.13
N THR A 75 -7.06 -1.12 8.31
CA THR A 75 -7.91 -0.57 9.36
C THR A 75 -9.40 -0.66 9.06
N GLN A 76 -9.79 -0.92 7.82
CA GLN A 76 -11.20 -1.06 7.46
C GLN A 76 -11.45 -2.34 6.66
N LYS A 77 -12.67 -2.86 6.77
CA LYS A 77 -13.08 -4.08 6.07
C LYS A 77 -13.71 -3.83 4.72
N ASN A 78 -14.12 -2.60 4.44
CA ASN A 78 -14.71 -2.21 3.17
C ASN A 78 -13.62 -1.76 2.21
N LYS A 79 -13.91 -1.84 0.90
CA LYS A 79 -12.98 -1.39 -0.12
C LYS A 79 -12.56 0.06 0.10
N LEU A 80 -11.29 0.35 -0.18
CA LEU A 80 -10.74 1.69 -0.10
C LEU A 80 -11.17 2.51 -1.32
N ASP A 81 -11.48 3.77 -1.10
CA ASP A 81 -11.71 4.74 -2.19
C ASP A 81 -10.35 5.23 -2.68
N VAL A 82 -9.84 4.60 -3.73
CA VAL A 82 -8.49 4.83 -4.24
C VAL A 82 -8.29 6.31 -4.65
N ASP A 83 -9.23 6.87 -5.40
CA ASP A 83 -9.09 8.25 -5.88
C ASP A 83 -9.11 9.25 -4.74
N LYS A 84 -9.96 9.05 -3.74
CA LYS A 84 -10.01 9.92 -2.57
C LYS A 84 -8.70 9.85 -1.78
N ILE A 85 -8.18 8.64 -1.57
CA ILE A 85 -6.94 8.46 -0.81
C ILE A 85 -5.78 9.13 -1.53
N ILE A 86 -5.68 8.95 -2.85
CA ILE A 86 -4.62 9.59 -3.63
C ILE A 86 -4.76 11.11 -3.56
N GLY A 87 -5.98 11.63 -3.66
CA GLY A 87 -6.23 13.06 -3.50
C GLY A 87 -5.79 13.59 -2.15
N ASP A 88 -6.08 12.86 -1.07
CA ASP A 88 -5.67 13.22 0.28
C ASP A 88 -4.15 13.20 0.44
N VAL A 89 -3.48 12.21 -0.14
CA VAL A 89 -2.01 12.11 -0.11
C VAL A 89 -1.38 13.31 -0.82
N ILE A 90 -1.89 13.67 -1.99
CA ILE A 90 -1.39 14.82 -2.75
C ILE A 90 -1.56 16.10 -1.91
N LYS A 91 -2.72 16.27 -1.31
CA LYS A 91 -3.05 17.44 -0.50
C LYS A 91 -2.15 17.54 0.73
N ASN A 92 -1.93 16.42 1.42
CA ASN A 92 -1.20 16.39 2.69
C ASN A 92 0.31 16.42 2.51
N ARG A 93 0.83 16.09 1.33
CA ARG A 93 2.26 16.04 1.06
C ARG A 93 2.80 17.26 0.35
N ASP A 94 1.95 18.20 0.04
CA ASP A 94 2.39 19.44 -0.60
C ASP A 94 3.13 19.21 -1.93
N TYR A 95 2.55 18.35 -2.74
CA TYR A 95 3.09 18.08 -4.09
C TYR A 95 3.06 19.30 -4.96
#